data_fbc9bcf2e70f6818d778e82c5dd0ef63
#
_entry.id   fbc9bcf2e70f6818d778e82c5dd0ef63
#
_cell.length_a   1.000
_cell.length_b   1.000
_cell.length_c   1.000
_cell.angle_alpha   90.00
_cell.angle_beta   90.00
_cell.angle_gamma   90.00
#
_symmetry.space_group_name_H-M   'P 1'
#
loop_
_entity.id
_entity.type
_entity.pdbx_description
1 polymer ?
#
loop_
_entity_poly.entity_id
_entity_poly.type
_entity_poly.pdbx_seq_one_letter_code
_entity_poly.pdbx_strand_id
1 'polypeptide(L)'
;LRIGDPLDKSVDMGAIVDPKQLNAVTKLVNKNAHEGKVYQPNIKMPTKGCYYPPTLITEMEPSASLMQEEIFGPVLVSTTFRTPEEAIALANNSKYGLAASIWTENINLALGIAPKLECGVVWINSVNQFDAAAGFGGKRESGFGREGGLEGLSGYVQPRIKTTILKKQKRYKRPIST
;
A
#
# COMPACT_ATOMS: atom_id res chain seq x y z
N LEU A 1 19.55 -12.29 3.98
CA LEU A 1 18.60 -12.84 3.00
C LEU A 1 19.33 -13.73 2.00
N ARG A 2 18.76 -14.87 1.70
CA ARG A 2 19.25 -15.80 0.67
C ARG A 2 18.42 -15.61 -0.59
N ILE A 3 19.08 -15.38 -1.71
CA ILE A 3 18.43 -15.07 -2.98
C ILE A 3 18.65 -16.23 -3.95
N GLY A 4 17.60 -16.68 -4.59
CA GLY A 4 17.70 -17.83 -5.49
C GLY A 4 16.35 -18.30 -6.06
N ASP A 5 16.32 -19.59 -6.40
CA ASP A 5 15.13 -20.23 -6.95
C ASP A 5 13.99 -20.23 -5.89
N PRO A 6 12.82 -19.68 -6.20
CA PRO A 6 11.68 -19.64 -5.27
C PRO A 6 11.12 -21.03 -4.91
N LEU A 7 11.47 -22.08 -5.64
CA LEU A 7 11.11 -23.44 -5.30
C LEU A 7 12.03 -24.08 -4.25
N ASP A 8 13.19 -23.47 -3.98
CA ASP A 8 14.06 -23.88 -2.88
C ASP A 8 13.56 -23.25 -1.58
N LYS A 9 13.10 -24.10 -0.66
CA LYS A 9 12.60 -23.67 0.67
C LYS A 9 13.61 -22.93 1.53
N SER A 10 14.91 -23.01 1.19
CA SER A 10 15.97 -22.28 1.89
C SER A 10 16.14 -20.84 1.40
N VAL A 11 15.48 -20.47 0.33
CA VAL A 11 15.55 -19.13 -0.29
C VAL A 11 14.52 -18.18 0.34
N ASP A 12 14.96 -16.99 0.69
CA ASP A 12 14.12 -15.95 1.29
C ASP A 12 13.50 -15.03 0.23
N MET A 13 14.17 -14.85 -0.92
CA MET A 13 13.73 -13.92 -1.97
C MET A 13 14.03 -14.48 -3.38
N GLY A 14 13.00 -14.52 -4.21
CA GLY A 14 13.06 -14.93 -5.62
C GLY A 14 13.43 -13.80 -6.58
N ALA A 15 13.24 -14.07 -7.88
CA ALA A 15 13.49 -13.12 -8.97
C ALA A 15 12.38 -12.07 -9.11
N ILE A 16 12.72 -10.94 -9.73
CA ILE A 16 11.78 -9.96 -10.27
C ILE A 16 11.07 -10.57 -11.48
N VAL A 17 9.84 -10.12 -11.75
CA VAL A 17 8.94 -10.72 -12.75
C VAL A 17 9.53 -10.80 -14.16
N ASP A 18 10.26 -9.80 -14.60
CA ASP A 18 10.83 -9.76 -15.94
C ASP A 18 12.03 -8.79 -16.07
N PRO A 19 12.77 -8.83 -17.20
CA PRO A 19 13.90 -7.93 -17.45
C PRO A 19 13.53 -6.45 -17.55
N LYS A 20 12.29 -6.12 -17.97
CA LYS A 20 11.84 -4.72 -18.07
C LYS A 20 11.72 -4.11 -16.69
N GLN A 21 11.10 -4.84 -15.77
CA GLN A 21 10.96 -4.41 -14.38
C GLN A 21 12.31 -4.34 -13.67
N LEU A 22 13.21 -5.31 -13.89
CA LEU A 22 14.58 -5.25 -13.37
C LEU A 22 15.31 -3.99 -13.84
N ASN A 23 15.20 -3.65 -15.13
CA ASN A 23 15.79 -2.45 -15.68
C ASN A 23 15.15 -1.17 -15.12
N ALA A 24 13.83 -1.16 -14.91
CA ALA A 24 13.11 -0.02 -14.34
C ALA A 24 13.59 0.27 -12.90
N VAL A 25 13.64 -0.76 -12.05
CA VAL A 25 14.17 -0.65 -10.68
C VAL A 25 15.61 -0.17 -10.68
N THR A 26 16.47 -0.80 -11.50
CA THR A 26 17.89 -0.45 -11.60
C THR A 26 18.09 1.00 -12.02
N LYS A 27 17.38 1.45 -13.05
CA LYS A 27 17.46 2.83 -13.54
C LYS A 27 16.97 3.84 -12.50
N LEU A 28 15.82 3.56 -11.86
CA LEU A 28 15.25 4.45 -10.87
C LEU A 28 16.17 4.63 -9.66
N VAL A 29 16.68 3.52 -9.12
CA VAL A 29 17.60 3.56 -7.97
C VAL A 29 18.92 4.22 -8.36
N ASN A 30 19.56 3.82 -9.47
CA ASN A 30 20.84 4.39 -9.87
C ASN A 30 20.77 5.89 -10.17
N LYS A 31 19.68 6.34 -10.79
CA LYS A 31 19.47 7.77 -11.07
C LYS A 31 19.39 8.60 -9.79
N ASN A 32 18.78 8.06 -8.75
CA ASN A 32 18.43 8.78 -7.54
C ASN A 32 19.21 8.31 -6.30
N ALA A 33 20.25 7.48 -6.46
CA ALA A 33 21.08 6.96 -5.37
C ALA A 33 21.79 8.06 -4.56
N HIS A 34 21.96 9.24 -5.14
CA HIS A 34 22.54 10.42 -4.49
C HIS A 34 21.60 11.11 -3.50
N GLU A 35 20.29 10.79 -3.51
CA GLU A 35 19.29 11.37 -2.62
C GLU A 35 19.36 10.80 -1.20
N GLY A 36 20.12 9.71 -0.97
CA GLY A 36 20.23 9.05 0.33
C GLY A 36 21.44 8.16 0.44
N LYS A 37 21.52 7.41 1.53
CA LYS A 37 22.62 6.47 1.78
C LYS A 37 22.18 5.05 1.46
N VAL A 38 22.80 4.48 0.44
CA VAL A 38 22.44 3.16 -0.10
C VAL A 38 23.23 2.05 0.60
N TYR A 39 22.51 1.04 1.07
CA TYR A 39 23.06 -0.18 1.64
C TYR A 39 22.58 -1.38 0.83
N GLN A 40 23.56 -2.16 0.34
CA GLN A 40 23.32 -3.45 -0.32
C GLN A 40 24.23 -4.49 0.31
N PRO A 41 23.73 -5.71 0.57
CA PRO A 41 24.56 -6.77 1.10
C PRO A 41 25.57 -7.25 0.03
N ASN A 42 26.77 -7.57 0.46
CA ASN A 42 27.76 -8.23 -0.40
C ASN A 42 27.46 -9.72 -0.48
N ILE A 43 26.53 -10.11 -1.32
CA ILE A 43 26.09 -11.50 -1.52
C ILE A 43 26.28 -11.91 -2.98
N LYS A 44 26.52 -13.22 -3.16
CA LYS A 44 26.59 -13.79 -4.52
C LYS A 44 25.19 -13.87 -5.11
N MET A 45 24.94 -13.06 -6.15
CA MET A 45 23.67 -13.08 -6.87
C MET A 45 23.64 -14.26 -7.87
N PRO A 46 22.47 -14.86 -8.11
CA PRO A 46 22.30 -15.82 -9.20
C PRO A 46 22.65 -15.20 -10.55
N THR A 47 23.30 -15.96 -11.41
CA THR A 47 23.77 -15.50 -12.74
C THR A 47 22.70 -15.61 -13.83
N LYS A 48 21.65 -16.38 -13.59
CA LYS A 48 20.52 -16.57 -14.52
C LYS A 48 19.23 -16.13 -13.83
N GLY A 49 18.42 -15.34 -14.52
CA GLY A 49 17.17 -14.79 -14.02
C GLY A 49 17.25 -13.28 -13.72
N CYS A 50 16.14 -12.70 -13.32
CA CYS A 50 16.00 -11.27 -13.08
C CYS A 50 16.11 -10.96 -11.58
N TYR A 51 17.30 -11.00 -11.03
CA TYR A 51 17.53 -10.76 -9.61
C TYR A 51 18.05 -9.34 -9.37
N TYR A 52 17.54 -8.72 -8.33
CA TYR A 52 18.00 -7.43 -7.84
C TYR A 52 18.40 -7.58 -6.35
N PRO A 53 19.53 -7.05 -5.91
CA PRO A 53 19.94 -7.17 -4.51
C PRO A 53 18.97 -6.43 -3.59
N PRO A 54 18.61 -6.98 -2.43
CA PRO A 54 17.81 -6.26 -1.44
C PRO A 54 18.57 -5.00 -1.04
N THR A 55 17.90 -3.87 -1.16
CA THR A 55 18.50 -2.55 -1.01
C THR A 55 17.75 -1.76 0.07
N LEU A 56 18.50 -1.21 1.02
CA LEU A 56 17.99 -0.24 1.98
C LEU A 56 18.59 1.14 1.65
N ILE A 57 17.74 2.16 1.55
CA ILE A 57 18.15 3.54 1.35
C ILE A 57 17.65 4.37 2.53
N THR A 58 18.55 5.01 3.25
CA THR A 58 18.28 5.80 4.46
C THR A 58 18.64 7.27 4.25
N GLU A 59 18.38 8.09 5.27
CA GLU A 59 18.70 9.52 5.25
C GLU A 59 18.01 10.26 4.11
N MET A 60 16.79 9.83 3.76
CA MET A 60 16.01 10.36 2.66
C MET A 60 15.22 11.59 3.09
N GLU A 61 15.26 12.64 2.28
CA GLU A 61 14.32 13.76 2.41
C GLU A 61 12.92 13.35 1.93
N PRO A 62 11.84 13.85 2.58
CA PRO A 62 10.47 13.48 2.21
C PRO A 62 10.08 13.80 0.76
N SER A 63 10.76 14.78 0.13
CA SER A 63 10.55 15.18 -1.27
C SER A 63 11.39 14.40 -2.27
N ALA A 64 12.27 13.52 -1.82
CA ALA A 64 13.14 12.74 -2.69
C ALA A 64 12.33 11.84 -3.64
N SER A 65 12.82 11.66 -4.86
CA SER A 65 12.11 10.89 -5.89
C SER A 65 11.83 9.45 -5.45
N LEU A 66 12.78 8.81 -4.75
CA LEU A 66 12.63 7.45 -4.24
C LEU A 66 11.62 7.33 -3.09
N MET A 67 11.26 8.45 -2.42
CA MET A 67 10.20 8.50 -1.41
C MET A 67 8.81 8.69 -2.05
N GLN A 68 8.75 9.22 -3.27
CA GLN A 68 7.50 9.59 -3.93
C GLN A 68 7.08 8.62 -5.04
N GLU A 69 8.03 7.87 -5.62
CA GLU A 69 7.75 6.93 -6.72
C GLU A 69 7.66 5.49 -6.22
N GLU A 70 6.76 4.72 -6.84
CA GLU A 70 6.66 3.28 -6.59
C GLU A 70 7.81 2.55 -7.29
N ILE A 71 8.76 2.03 -6.52
CA ILE A 71 9.95 1.33 -7.07
C ILE A 71 9.56 -0.05 -7.62
N PHE A 72 8.61 -0.71 -6.97
CA PHE A 72 8.09 -2.03 -7.30
C PHE A 72 9.19 -3.11 -7.43
N GLY A 73 10.07 -3.13 -6.43
CA GLY A 73 11.22 -4.04 -6.33
C GLY A 73 11.71 -4.20 -4.89
N PRO A 74 12.76 -5.00 -4.65
CA PRO A 74 13.28 -5.26 -3.30
C PRO A 74 14.12 -4.08 -2.77
N VAL A 75 13.53 -2.92 -2.74
CA VAL A 75 14.14 -1.66 -2.29
C VAL A 75 13.25 -1.06 -1.21
N LEU A 76 13.82 -0.87 -0.03
CA LEU A 76 13.19 -0.19 1.10
C LEU A 76 13.83 1.19 1.26
N VAL A 77 13.01 2.23 1.28
CA VAL A 77 13.43 3.57 1.62
C VAL A 77 12.99 3.91 3.04
N SER A 78 13.79 4.67 3.78
CA SER A 78 13.46 5.04 5.14
C SER A 78 13.84 6.48 5.45
N THR A 79 13.02 7.11 6.26
CA THR A 79 13.29 8.40 6.90
C THR A 79 12.93 8.31 8.37
N THR A 80 13.37 9.28 9.15
CA THR A 80 13.07 9.36 10.58
C THR A 80 12.00 10.41 10.84
N PHE A 81 11.32 10.27 11.96
CA PHE A 81 10.36 11.25 12.47
C PHE A 81 10.58 11.48 13.98
N ARG A 82 10.05 12.56 14.52
CA ARG A 82 10.22 12.94 15.92
C ARG A 82 8.93 12.79 16.73
N THR A 83 7.79 12.99 16.08
CA THR A 83 6.49 12.93 16.73
C THR A 83 5.51 12.04 15.94
N PRO A 84 4.47 11.50 16.60
CA PRO A 84 3.44 10.76 15.91
C PRO A 84 2.73 11.55 14.80
N GLU A 85 2.55 12.85 14.99
CA GLU A 85 1.94 13.76 14.02
C GLU A 85 2.80 13.89 12.76
N GLU A 86 4.12 14.01 12.95
CA GLU A 86 5.09 14.02 11.85
C GLU A 86 5.08 12.68 11.09
N ALA A 87 5.04 11.55 11.82
CA ALA A 87 4.94 10.24 11.20
C ALA A 87 3.68 10.09 10.32
N ILE A 88 2.53 10.58 10.80
CA ILE A 88 1.28 10.58 10.04
C ILE A 88 1.42 11.47 8.79
N ALA A 89 1.98 12.68 8.94
CA ALA A 89 2.17 13.59 7.83
C ALA A 89 3.08 13.00 6.75
N LEU A 90 4.21 12.40 7.15
CA LEU A 90 5.14 11.73 6.25
C LEU A 90 4.51 10.51 5.56
N ALA A 91 3.80 9.66 6.30
CA ALA A 91 3.13 8.49 5.73
C ALA A 91 2.03 8.86 4.73
N ASN A 92 1.35 9.99 4.95
CA ASN A 92 0.31 10.49 4.05
C ASN A 92 0.85 11.35 2.89
N ASN A 93 2.13 11.72 2.93
CA ASN A 93 2.79 12.51 1.87
C ASN A 93 3.17 11.64 0.68
N SER A 94 2.18 11.02 0.07
CA SER A 94 2.32 10.15 -1.09
C SER A 94 1.05 10.19 -1.95
N LYS A 95 1.19 9.98 -3.24
CA LYS A 95 0.05 9.77 -4.15
C LYS A 95 -0.57 8.38 -4.03
N TYR A 96 0.09 7.47 -3.32
CA TYR A 96 -0.37 6.11 -3.07
C TYR A 96 -1.04 5.95 -1.70
N GLY A 97 -1.75 4.86 -1.51
CA GLY A 97 -2.43 4.55 -0.26
C GLY A 97 -2.97 3.11 -0.25
N LEU A 98 -2.10 2.11 -0.49
CA LEU A 98 -2.53 0.72 -0.46
C LEU A 98 -2.69 0.24 0.97
N ALA A 99 -1.59 0.17 1.71
CA ALA A 99 -1.55 -0.39 3.04
C ALA A 99 -0.47 0.27 3.91
N ALA A 100 -0.64 0.17 5.22
CA ALA A 100 0.36 0.59 6.20
C ALA A 100 0.45 -0.40 7.36
N SER A 101 1.58 -0.42 8.05
CA SER A 101 1.79 -1.14 9.30
C SER A 101 2.29 -0.20 10.37
N ILE A 102 1.72 -0.30 11.58
CA ILE A 102 2.14 0.44 12.76
C ILE A 102 2.74 -0.55 13.75
N TRP A 103 3.97 -0.30 14.17
CA TRP A 103 4.68 -1.13 15.14
C TRP A 103 4.93 -0.33 16.42
N THR A 104 4.29 -0.71 17.50
CA THR A 104 4.41 -0.04 18.81
C THR A 104 3.90 -0.94 19.94
N GLU A 105 4.47 -0.79 21.12
CA GLU A 105 3.97 -1.40 22.35
C GLU A 105 2.76 -0.62 22.93
N ASN A 106 2.60 0.65 22.55
CA ASN A 106 1.49 1.48 23.01
C ASN A 106 0.27 1.31 22.10
N ILE A 107 -0.66 0.45 22.51
CA ILE A 107 -1.87 0.17 21.74
C ILE A 107 -2.78 1.41 21.54
N ASN A 108 -2.85 2.30 22.54
CA ASN A 108 -3.65 3.53 22.42
C ASN A 108 -3.07 4.46 21.35
N LEU A 109 -1.74 4.53 21.25
CA LEU A 109 -1.07 5.28 20.19
C LEU A 109 -1.38 4.67 18.82
N ALA A 110 -1.29 3.35 18.69
CA ALA A 110 -1.60 2.67 17.42
C ALA A 110 -3.03 2.93 16.98
N LEU A 111 -4.01 2.78 17.88
CA LEU A 111 -5.42 3.02 17.61
C LEU A 111 -5.72 4.50 17.30
N GLY A 112 -4.96 5.43 17.90
CA GLY A 112 -5.06 6.86 17.62
C GLY A 112 -4.47 7.26 16.26
N ILE A 113 -3.46 6.54 15.76
CA ILE A 113 -2.80 6.81 14.47
C ILE A 113 -3.53 6.13 13.31
N ALA A 114 -3.95 4.87 13.47
CA ALA A 114 -4.49 4.06 12.38
C ALA A 114 -5.59 4.76 11.55
N PRO A 115 -6.61 5.41 12.14
CA PRO A 115 -7.66 6.10 11.37
C PRO A 115 -7.18 7.36 10.64
N LYS A 116 -6.00 7.89 10.98
CA LYS A 116 -5.41 9.08 10.37
C LYS A 116 -4.54 8.76 9.16
N LEU A 117 -4.23 7.49 8.93
CA LEU A 117 -3.48 7.06 7.75
C LEU A 117 -4.39 6.94 6.53
N GLU A 118 -4.02 7.60 5.44
CA GLU A 118 -4.80 7.65 4.21
C GLU A 118 -4.49 6.47 3.28
N CYS A 119 -4.67 5.25 3.80
CA CYS A 119 -4.52 4.00 3.06
C CYS A 119 -5.74 3.10 3.23
N GLY A 120 -5.83 2.07 2.40
CA GLY A 120 -6.97 1.16 2.41
C GLY A 120 -6.97 0.20 3.59
N VAL A 121 -5.79 -0.24 4.03
CA VAL A 121 -5.62 -1.19 5.14
C VAL A 121 -4.52 -0.73 6.08
N VAL A 122 -4.74 -0.88 7.38
CA VAL A 122 -3.72 -0.64 8.41
C VAL A 122 -3.59 -1.87 9.29
N TRP A 123 -2.40 -2.42 9.39
CA TRP A 123 -2.05 -3.47 10.35
C TRP A 123 -1.38 -2.88 11.58
N ILE A 124 -1.63 -3.46 12.74
CA ILE A 124 -0.98 -3.09 13.99
C ILE A 124 -0.15 -4.29 14.47
N ASN A 125 1.16 -4.09 14.65
CA ASN A 125 2.15 -5.08 15.05
C ASN A 125 2.13 -6.35 14.16
N SER A 126 1.75 -6.18 12.91
CA SER A 126 1.69 -7.24 11.90
C SER A 126 1.83 -6.64 10.49
N VAL A 127 1.98 -7.50 9.51
CA VAL A 127 2.01 -7.14 8.08
C VAL A 127 1.48 -8.31 7.25
N ASN A 128 0.80 -8.00 6.15
CA ASN A 128 0.27 -8.99 5.20
C ASN A 128 -0.59 -10.08 5.85
N GLN A 129 -1.33 -9.73 6.90
CA GLN A 129 -2.34 -10.62 7.49
C GLN A 129 -3.67 -10.37 6.76
N PHE A 130 -4.12 -11.35 6.01
CA PHE A 130 -5.35 -11.28 5.24
C PHE A 130 -6.43 -12.14 5.89
N ASP A 131 -7.65 -11.60 5.96
CA ASP A 131 -8.85 -12.31 6.40
C ASP A 131 -9.90 -12.18 5.30
N ALA A 132 -10.49 -13.31 4.90
CA ALA A 132 -11.52 -13.34 3.85
C ALA A 132 -12.76 -12.51 4.21
N ALA A 133 -13.01 -12.25 5.49
CA ALA A 133 -14.12 -11.42 5.97
C ALA A 133 -13.81 -9.91 5.96
N ALA A 134 -12.54 -9.53 5.82
CA ALA A 134 -12.09 -8.14 5.78
C ALA A 134 -11.79 -7.69 4.35
N GLY A 135 -12.30 -6.52 3.96
CA GLY A 135 -12.00 -5.93 2.66
C GLY A 135 -10.54 -5.46 2.58
N PHE A 136 -9.87 -5.80 1.48
CA PHE A 136 -8.53 -5.33 1.13
C PHE A 136 -8.57 -4.51 -0.16
N GLY A 137 -7.89 -3.39 -0.18
CA GLY A 137 -7.76 -2.55 -1.38
C GLY A 137 -7.16 -1.20 -1.08
N GLY A 138 -6.83 -0.44 -2.12
CA GLY A 138 -6.14 0.83 -2.02
C GLY A 138 -7.05 2.05 -1.92
N LYS A 139 -6.39 3.18 -1.73
CA LYS A 139 -6.91 4.55 -1.93
C LYS A 139 -5.99 5.30 -2.88
N ARG A 140 -6.41 6.47 -3.36
CA ARG A 140 -5.62 7.34 -4.24
C ARG A 140 -5.16 6.57 -5.50
N GLU A 141 -3.92 6.77 -5.96
CA GLU A 141 -3.38 6.09 -7.15
C GLU A 141 -3.12 4.59 -6.97
N SER A 142 -3.15 4.05 -5.74
CA SER A 142 -3.14 2.61 -5.51
C SER A 142 -4.44 1.90 -5.91
N GLY A 143 -5.46 2.66 -6.34
CA GLY A 143 -6.74 2.15 -6.80
C GLY A 143 -7.82 2.17 -5.73
N PHE A 144 -9.04 1.79 -6.13
CA PHE A 144 -10.24 1.90 -5.29
C PHE A 144 -11.08 0.61 -5.24
N GLY A 145 -10.67 -0.43 -5.97
CA GLY A 145 -11.29 -1.75 -5.88
C GLY A 145 -11.10 -2.38 -4.49
N ARG A 146 -11.95 -3.35 -4.17
CA ARG A 146 -11.84 -4.13 -2.93
C ARG A 146 -11.91 -5.61 -3.25
N GLU A 147 -11.10 -6.38 -2.51
CA GLU A 147 -11.15 -7.85 -2.46
C GLU A 147 -11.47 -8.28 -1.04
N GLY A 148 -12.09 -9.45 -0.87
CA GLY A 148 -12.54 -9.92 0.45
C GLY A 148 -13.71 -9.12 1.03
N GLY A 149 -14.28 -9.64 2.12
CA GLY A 149 -15.42 -9.05 2.80
C GLY A 149 -16.67 -8.85 1.93
N LEU A 150 -17.65 -8.17 2.46
CA LEU A 150 -18.87 -7.79 1.71
C LEU A 150 -18.56 -6.78 0.60
N GLU A 151 -17.57 -5.93 0.80
CA GLU A 151 -17.17 -4.92 -0.19
C GLU A 151 -16.61 -5.59 -1.46
N GLY A 152 -15.76 -6.60 -1.32
CA GLY A 152 -15.21 -7.35 -2.44
C GLY A 152 -16.29 -8.15 -3.18
N LEU A 153 -17.24 -8.73 -2.43
CA LEU A 153 -18.35 -9.47 -3.00
C LEU A 153 -19.25 -8.58 -3.89
N SER A 154 -19.39 -7.30 -3.56
CA SER A 154 -20.25 -6.36 -4.29
C SER A 154 -19.89 -6.21 -5.78
N GLY A 155 -18.64 -6.47 -6.15
CA GLY A 155 -18.18 -6.45 -7.54
C GLY A 155 -18.69 -7.63 -8.38
N TYR A 156 -19.13 -8.71 -7.75
CA TYR A 156 -19.52 -9.98 -8.39
C TYR A 156 -21.02 -10.28 -8.30
N VAL A 157 -21.78 -9.50 -7.53
CA VAL A 157 -23.21 -9.73 -7.30
C VAL A 157 -24.03 -8.49 -7.63
N GLN A 158 -25.28 -8.71 -7.98
CA GLN A 158 -26.27 -7.64 -8.14
C GLN A 158 -27.32 -7.74 -7.03
N PRO A 159 -27.74 -6.63 -6.41
CA PRO A 159 -28.85 -6.66 -5.48
C PRO A 159 -30.11 -7.22 -6.14
N ARG A 160 -30.74 -8.20 -5.50
CA ARG A 160 -31.99 -8.79 -5.99
C ARG A 160 -33.14 -7.79 -5.96
N ILE A 161 -33.10 -6.86 -5.00
CA ILE A 161 -34.13 -5.83 -4.80
C ILE A 161 -33.69 -4.59 -5.59
N LYS A 162 -34.48 -4.20 -6.58
CA LYS A 162 -34.32 -2.92 -7.27
C LYS A 162 -35.00 -1.83 -6.44
N THR A 163 -34.28 -0.79 -6.10
CA THR A 163 -34.88 0.39 -5.47
C THR A 163 -35.73 1.11 -6.50
N THR A 164 -37.04 1.14 -6.31
CA THR A 164 -37.96 1.94 -7.13
C THR A 164 -38.12 3.31 -6.50
N ILE A 165 -37.65 4.34 -7.18
CA ILE A 165 -37.90 5.73 -6.78
C ILE A 165 -39.31 6.08 -7.22
N LEU A 166 -40.24 6.15 -6.26
CA LEU A 166 -41.58 6.65 -6.51
C LEU A 166 -41.50 8.16 -6.82
N LYS A 167 -42.04 8.57 -7.97
CA LYS A 167 -42.20 10.00 -8.29
C LYS A 167 -43.02 10.62 -7.17
N LYS A 168 -42.61 11.78 -6.64
CA LYS A 168 -43.37 12.56 -5.68
C LYS A 168 -44.83 12.64 -6.11
N GLN A 169 -45.74 12.05 -5.32
CA GLN A 169 -47.16 12.27 -5.51
C GLN A 169 -47.44 13.77 -5.40
N LYS A 170 -48.12 14.34 -6.39
CA LYS A 170 -48.65 15.70 -6.29
C LYS A 170 -49.50 15.80 -5.01
N ARG A 171 -49.12 16.66 -4.09
CA ARG A 171 -49.94 16.93 -2.88
C ARG A 171 -51.35 17.25 -3.36
N TYR A 172 -52.30 16.42 -3.00
CA TYR A 172 -53.73 16.71 -3.15
C TYR A 172 -54.02 17.94 -2.29
N LYS A 173 -54.28 19.07 -2.91
CA LYS A 173 -54.84 20.23 -2.18
C LYS A 173 -56.25 19.86 -1.78
N ARG A 174 -56.50 19.65 -0.47
CA ARG A 174 -57.87 19.57 0.03
C ARG A 174 -58.58 20.87 -0.30
N PRO A 175 -59.79 20.84 -0.91
CA PRO A 175 -60.59 22.03 -1.04
C PRO A 175 -60.94 22.57 0.34
N ILE A 176 -60.70 23.85 0.55
CA ILE A 176 -61.14 24.54 1.75
C ILE A 176 -62.64 24.66 1.62
N SER A 177 -63.39 23.97 2.48
CA SER A 177 -64.84 24.18 2.61
C SER A 177 -65.09 25.52 3.31
N THR A 178 -65.71 26.41 2.62
CA THR A 178 -66.32 27.62 3.16
C THR A 178 -67.50 27.26 4.02
#